data_2213d85e6627c442f0ba7404f2e2ecb5
#
_entry.id   2213d85e6627c442f0ba7404f2e2ecb5
#
_cell.length_a   1.000
_cell.length_b   1.000
_cell.length_c   1.000
_cell.angle_alpha   90.00
_cell.angle_beta   90.00
_cell.angle_gamma   90.00
#
_symmetry.space_group_name_H-M   'P 1'
#
loop_
_entity.id
_entity.type
_entity.pdbx_description
1 polymer ?
#
loop_
_entity_poly.entity_id
_entity_poly.type
_entity_poly.pdbx_seq_one_letter_code
_entity_poly.pdbx_strand_id
1 'polypeptide(L)'
;MQFLYHKQAGEEILKLKGEEFAHLKARRIKENEILSLRNLEDDFIYEYKISNLDRNSCLLYFLHKHFKSHPQSELDLALAVIDTKILEKTLPFLNELGVKKLHLVFTEFSQRNFKLDFERLEKIIISSCEQCGRSHKMQIQ
;
A
#
# COMPACT_ATOMS: atom_id res chain seq x y z
N MET A 1 -11.09 -1.83 4.06
CA MET A 1 -9.73 -2.25 3.73
C MET A 1 -9.71 -3.74 3.56
N GLN A 2 -9.07 -4.22 2.52
CA GLN A 2 -9.06 -5.63 2.16
C GLN A 2 -7.87 -6.39 2.75
N PHE A 3 -6.76 -5.70 3.00
CA PHE A 3 -5.56 -6.25 3.63
C PHE A 3 -4.73 -5.13 4.25
N LEU A 4 -3.71 -5.47 5.00
CA LEU A 4 -2.68 -4.56 5.50
C LEU A 4 -1.40 -4.77 4.68
N TYR A 5 -0.76 -3.70 4.25
CA TYR A 5 0.56 -3.79 3.62
C TYR A 5 1.66 -4.01 4.67
N HIS A 6 2.52 -4.98 4.39
CA HIS A 6 3.78 -5.15 5.12
C HIS A 6 4.84 -5.72 4.17
N LYS A 7 5.96 -5.04 4.05
CA LYS A 7 7.03 -5.42 3.12
C LYS A 7 7.52 -6.86 3.31
N GLN A 8 7.55 -7.33 4.54
CA GLN A 8 7.99 -8.68 4.91
C GLN A 8 6.84 -9.68 5.04
N ALA A 9 5.66 -9.39 4.47
CA ALA A 9 4.57 -10.37 4.48
C ALA A 9 5.01 -11.66 3.77
N GLY A 10 4.88 -12.78 4.45
CA GLY A 10 5.40 -14.10 4.07
C GLY A 10 6.42 -14.67 5.03
N GLU A 11 7.01 -13.86 5.92
CA GLU A 11 7.87 -14.34 7.00
C GLU A 11 7.03 -15.01 8.11
N GLU A 12 7.64 -15.96 8.84
CA GLU A 12 6.92 -16.73 9.88
C GLU A 12 6.42 -15.88 11.04
N ILE A 13 7.21 -14.88 11.45
CA ILE A 13 6.90 -13.98 12.56
C ILE A 13 7.20 -12.55 12.16
N LEU A 14 6.24 -11.67 12.35
CA LEU A 14 6.41 -10.22 12.16
C LEU A 14 6.16 -9.51 13.47
N LYS A 15 6.99 -8.51 13.77
CA LYS A 15 6.80 -7.61 14.91
C LYS A 15 6.36 -6.24 14.40
N LEU A 16 5.13 -5.85 14.71
CA LEU A 16 4.61 -4.53 14.41
C LEU A 16 4.84 -3.57 15.57
N LYS A 17 5.41 -2.41 15.27
CA LYS A 17 5.67 -1.32 16.22
C LYS A 17 5.56 0.04 15.49
N GLY A 18 5.52 1.13 16.26
CA GLY A 18 5.51 2.48 15.69
C GLY A 18 4.26 2.79 14.86
N GLU A 19 4.45 3.41 13.70
CA GLU A 19 3.35 3.82 12.81
C GLU A 19 2.51 2.65 12.32
N GLU A 20 3.13 1.53 11.94
CA GLU A 20 2.42 0.33 11.49
C GLU A 20 1.49 -0.22 12.57
N PHE A 21 1.97 -0.28 13.82
CA PHE A 21 1.14 -0.69 14.95
C PHE A 21 0.05 0.32 15.27
N ALA A 22 0.32 1.63 15.18
CA ALA A 22 -0.67 2.67 15.42
C ALA A 22 -1.85 2.58 14.46
N HIS A 23 -1.60 2.25 13.20
CA HIS A 23 -2.63 1.98 12.20
C HIS A 23 -3.55 0.82 12.58
N LEU A 24 -2.98 -0.27 13.09
CA LEU A 24 -3.76 -1.41 13.59
C LEU A 24 -4.53 -1.08 14.85
N LYS A 25 -3.90 -0.38 15.79
CA LYS A 25 -4.53 0.01 17.06
C LYS A 25 -5.78 0.87 16.83
N ALA A 26 -5.74 1.77 15.85
CA ALA A 26 -6.90 2.59 15.47
C ALA A 26 -8.12 1.74 15.04
N ARG A 27 -7.92 0.51 14.63
CA ARG A 27 -8.96 -0.46 14.24
C ARG A 27 -9.49 -1.31 15.39
N ARG A 28 -9.02 -1.08 16.61
CA ARG A 28 -9.44 -1.82 17.80
C ARG A 28 -9.21 -3.33 17.67
N ILE A 29 -8.05 -3.72 17.10
CA ILE A 29 -7.64 -5.12 16.98
C ILE A 29 -7.63 -5.81 18.34
N LYS A 30 -7.86 -7.12 18.31
CA LYS A 30 -7.90 -7.97 19.49
C LYS A 30 -6.83 -9.07 19.41
N GLU A 31 -6.43 -9.54 20.58
CA GLU A 31 -5.61 -10.76 20.70
C GLU A 31 -6.28 -11.92 19.98
N ASN A 32 -5.50 -12.73 19.29
CA ASN A 32 -5.96 -13.88 18.49
C ASN A 32 -6.79 -13.55 17.23
N GLU A 33 -6.97 -12.29 16.89
CA GLU A 33 -7.60 -11.90 15.63
C GLU A 33 -6.71 -12.28 14.43
N ILE A 34 -7.34 -12.60 13.30
CA ILE A 34 -6.64 -12.92 12.05
C ILE A 34 -6.57 -11.68 11.17
N LEU A 35 -5.38 -11.37 10.66
CA LEU A 35 -5.11 -10.29 9.73
C LEU A 35 -4.64 -10.83 8.40
N SER A 36 -5.17 -10.27 7.32
CA SER A 36 -4.70 -10.50 5.96
C SER A 36 -3.64 -9.47 5.59
N LEU A 37 -2.47 -9.92 5.18
CA LEU A 37 -1.36 -9.08 4.75
C LEU A 37 -1.00 -9.33 3.29
N ARG A 38 -0.44 -8.29 2.63
CA ARG A 38 0.24 -8.40 1.33
C ARG A 38 1.56 -7.63 1.34
N ASN A 39 2.54 -8.13 0.57
CA ASN A 39 3.81 -7.42 0.31
C ASN A 39 3.76 -6.51 -0.93
N LEU A 40 2.72 -6.60 -1.77
CA LEU A 40 2.54 -5.90 -3.04
C LEU A 40 3.61 -6.24 -4.11
N GLU A 41 4.28 -7.38 -3.95
CA GLU A 41 5.29 -7.90 -4.87
C GLU A 41 4.85 -9.22 -5.52
N ASP A 42 3.86 -9.89 -4.93
CA ASP A 42 3.28 -11.14 -5.43
C ASP A 42 1.74 -11.16 -5.33
N ASP A 43 1.13 -12.22 -5.82
CA ASP A 43 -0.32 -12.41 -5.84
C ASP A 43 -0.87 -13.21 -4.65
N PHE A 44 -0.11 -13.31 -3.55
CA PHE A 44 -0.56 -14.02 -2.36
C PHE A 44 -1.14 -13.08 -1.31
N ILE A 45 -2.15 -13.55 -0.60
CA ILE A 45 -2.58 -13.03 0.70
C ILE A 45 -2.00 -13.94 1.77
N TYR A 46 -1.38 -13.33 2.76
CA TYR A 46 -0.76 -13.98 3.90
C TYR A 46 -1.59 -13.75 5.14
N GLU A 47 -2.13 -14.82 5.73
CA GLU A 47 -2.95 -14.75 6.92
C GLU A 47 -2.09 -14.93 8.17
N TYR A 48 -2.23 -13.98 9.09
CA TYR A 48 -1.49 -13.93 10.34
C TYR A 48 -2.42 -13.86 11.54
N LYS A 49 -2.01 -14.49 12.63
CA LYS A 49 -2.67 -14.38 13.92
C LYS A 49 -1.96 -13.35 14.79
N ILE A 50 -2.73 -12.43 15.36
CA ILE A 50 -2.21 -11.45 16.32
C ILE A 50 -1.95 -12.15 17.67
N SER A 51 -0.75 -11.93 18.19
CA SER A 51 -0.35 -12.41 19.52
C SER A 51 0.52 -11.37 20.23
N ASN A 52 0.64 -11.51 21.54
CA ASN A 52 1.42 -10.61 22.38
C ASN A 52 1.06 -9.14 22.13
N LEU A 53 -0.23 -8.85 22.20
CA LEU A 53 -0.76 -7.51 21.99
C LEU A 53 -0.46 -6.63 23.20
N ASP A 54 0.54 -5.76 23.07
CA ASP A 54 0.96 -4.78 24.06
C ASP A 54 0.42 -3.38 23.76
N ARG A 55 0.80 -2.40 24.58
CA ARG A 55 0.42 -1.00 24.36
C ARG A 55 1.01 -0.40 23.08
N ASN A 56 2.20 -0.84 22.67
CA ASN A 56 3.01 -0.22 21.62
C ASN A 56 3.48 -1.19 20.53
N SER A 57 3.14 -2.46 20.64
CA SER A 57 3.56 -3.50 19.68
C SER A 57 2.65 -4.72 19.70
N CYS A 58 2.74 -5.53 18.66
CA CYS A 58 2.22 -6.89 18.65
C CYS A 58 3.10 -7.79 17.80
N LEU A 59 2.94 -9.10 17.97
CA LEU A 59 3.52 -10.12 17.12
C LEU A 59 2.44 -10.68 16.20
N LEU A 60 2.82 -10.95 14.96
CA LEU A 60 2.00 -11.62 13.97
C LEU A 60 2.64 -12.96 13.65
N TYR A 61 1.91 -14.04 13.85
CA TYR A 61 2.34 -15.39 13.51
C TYR A 61 1.68 -15.84 12.23
N PHE A 62 2.49 -16.24 11.25
CA PHE A 62 2.02 -16.76 9.97
C PHE A 62 1.17 -18.01 10.17
N LEU A 63 0.01 -18.06 9.52
CA LEU A 63 -0.89 -19.21 9.52
C LEU A 63 -0.82 -19.95 8.19
N HIS A 64 -1.20 -19.29 7.12
CA HIS A 64 -1.22 -19.82 5.75
C HIS A 64 -1.24 -18.67 4.74
N LYS A 65 -1.04 -19.01 3.48
CA LYS A 65 -1.23 -18.10 2.36
C LYS A 65 -2.17 -18.69 1.32
N HIS A 66 -2.84 -17.84 0.58
CA HIS A 66 -3.64 -18.26 -0.56
C HIS A 66 -3.41 -17.32 -1.74
N PHE A 67 -3.51 -17.85 -2.94
CA PHE A 67 -3.37 -17.08 -4.17
C PHE A 67 -4.63 -16.26 -4.41
N LYS A 68 -4.45 -14.98 -4.61
CA LYS A 68 -5.53 -14.05 -4.97
C LYS A 68 -4.96 -12.95 -5.86
N SER A 69 -4.90 -13.21 -7.16
CA SER A 69 -4.50 -12.23 -8.15
C SER A 69 -5.57 -11.14 -8.31
N HIS A 70 -5.10 -9.93 -8.57
CA HIS A 70 -5.94 -8.84 -9.03
C HIS A 70 -5.57 -8.54 -10.48
N PRO A 71 -6.55 -8.39 -11.38
CA PRO A 71 -6.25 -8.06 -12.78
C PRO A 71 -5.34 -6.84 -12.88
N GLN A 72 -4.23 -7.00 -13.60
CA GLN A 72 -3.31 -5.92 -13.88
C GLN A 72 -3.53 -5.42 -15.31
N SER A 73 -3.52 -4.13 -15.48
CA SER A 73 -3.50 -3.49 -16.77
C SER A 73 -2.06 -3.30 -17.24
N GLU A 74 -1.82 -3.31 -18.54
CA GLU A 74 -0.53 -2.94 -19.14
C GLU A 74 -0.47 -1.44 -19.49
N LEU A 75 -1.37 -0.64 -18.92
CA LEU A 75 -1.47 0.78 -19.18
C LEU A 75 -0.36 1.57 -18.49
N ASP A 76 0.49 2.22 -19.27
CA ASP A 76 1.41 3.24 -18.82
C ASP A 76 0.83 4.62 -19.16
N LEU A 77 0.88 5.55 -18.22
CA LEU A 77 0.34 6.90 -18.37
C LEU A 77 1.45 7.94 -18.16
N ALA A 78 1.54 8.90 -19.05
CA ALA A 78 2.36 10.10 -18.86
C ALA A 78 1.46 11.26 -18.42
N LEU A 79 1.81 11.90 -17.31
CA LEU A 79 1.08 13.02 -16.73
C LEU A 79 2.04 14.21 -16.55
N ALA A 80 1.70 15.35 -17.12
CA ALA A 80 2.41 16.59 -16.83
C ALA A 80 2.26 16.93 -15.35
N VAL A 81 3.35 17.34 -14.71
CA VAL A 81 3.35 17.68 -13.28
C VAL A 81 2.39 18.85 -13.04
N ILE A 82 1.41 18.60 -12.21
CA ILE A 82 0.37 19.52 -11.75
C ILE A 82 0.56 19.84 -10.27
N ASP A 83 -0.30 20.67 -9.72
CA ASP A 83 -0.31 20.93 -8.27
C ASP A 83 -0.26 19.61 -7.46
N THR A 84 0.65 19.57 -6.49
CA THR A 84 0.91 18.37 -5.70
C THR A 84 -0.32 17.87 -4.95
N LYS A 85 -1.18 18.77 -4.48
CA LYS A 85 -2.42 18.40 -3.79
C LYS A 85 -3.42 17.74 -4.75
N ILE A 86 -3.47 18.21 -5.99
CA ILE A 86 -4.31 17.62 -7.03
C ILE A 86 -3.74 16.25 -7.41
N LEU A 87 -2.43 16.16 -7.60
CA LEU A 87 -1.74 14.90 -7.88
C LEU A 87 -2.04 13.86 -6.78
N GLU A 88 -1.83 14.20 -5.51
CA GLU A 88 -2.10 13.31 -4.37
C GLU A 88 -3.54 12.79 -4.35
N LYS A 89 -4.51 13.63 -4.69
CA LYS A 89 -5.93 13.24 -4.79
C LYS A 89 -6.22 12.35 -5.99
N THR A 90 -5.48 12.49 -7.08
CA THR A 90 -5.69 11.75 -8.33
C THR A 90 -5.07 10.35 -8.27
N LEU A 91 -3.95 10.18 -7.57
CA LEU A 91 -3.21 8.91 -7.50
C LEU A 91 -4.06 7.69 -7.10
N PRO A 92 -4.91 7.75 -6.07
CA PRO A 92 -5.76 6.62 -5.71
C PRO A 92 -6.65 6.16 -6.87
N PHE A 93 -7.25 7.08 -7.60
CA PHE A 93 -8.12 6.76 -8.74
C PHE A 93 -7.34 6.09 -9.88
N LEU A 94 -6.15 6.61 -10.22
CA LEU A 94 -5.31 6.00 -11.24
C LEU A 94 -4.88 4.59 -10.83
N ASN A 95 -4.53 4.40 -9.56
CA ASN A 95 -4.19 3.10 -9.03
C ASN A 95 -5.38 2.14 -9.07
N GLU A 96 -6.58 2.57 -8.66
CA GLU A 96 -7.82 1.78 -8.71
C GLU A 96 -8.23 1.40 -10.13
N LEU A 97 -8.03 2.29 -11.10
CA LEU A 97 -8.28 2.04 -12.52
C LEU A 97 -7.27 1.07 -13.16
N GLY A 98 -6.23 0.68 -12.43
CA GLY A 98 -5.29 -0.32 -12.89
C GLY A 98 -4.09 0.22 -13.66
N VAL A 99 -3.81 1.52 -13.63
CA VAL A 99 -2.58 2.06 -14.23
C VAL A 99 -1.36 1.32 -13.67
N LYS A 100 -0.50 0.83 -14.57
CA LYS A 100 0.71 0.07 -14.19
C LYS A 100 1.85 1.02 -13.83
N LYS A 101 2.12 1.99 -14.70
CA LYS A 101 3.16 3.01 -14.48
C LYS A 101 2.63 4.40 -14.72
N LEU A 102 3.00 5.32 -13.86
CA LEU A 102 2.75 6.73 -14.00
C LEU A 102 4.09 7.48 -14.18
N HIS A 103 4.27 8.06 -15.35
CA HIS A 103 5.41 8.91 -15.67
C HIS A 103 5.04 10.36 -15.40
N LEU A 104 5.65 10.97 -14.41
CA LEU A 104 5.48 12.39 -14.10
C LEU A 104 6.49 13.20 -14.90
N VAL A 105 6.01 13.98 -15.84
CA VAL A 105 6.86 14.76 -16.76
C VAL A 105 6.74 16.25 -16.52
N PHE A 106 7.87 16.96 -16.48
CA PHE A 106 7.87 18.41 -16.50
C PHE A 106 7.85 18.90 -17.95
N THR A 107 6.80 19.61 -18.29
CA THR A 107 6.67 20.21 -19.62
C THR A 107 7.08 21.67 -19.58
N GLU A 108 7.16 22.31 -20.76
CA GLU A 108 7.43 23.74 -20.87
C GLU A 108 6.44 24.62 -20.08
N PHE A 109 5.19 24.16 -19.98
CA PHE A 109 4.12 24.85 -19.26
C PHE A 109 3.92 24.39 -17.81
N SER A 110 4.70 23.41 -17.34
CA SER A 110 4.63 22.97 -15.96
C SER A 110 5.21 24.02 -15.02
N GLN A 111 4.55 24.25 -13.89
CA GLN A 111 5.11 25.09 -12.83
C GLN A 111 6.31 24.38 -12.20
N ARG A 112 7.48 24.99 -12.28
CA ARG A 112 8.75 24.41 -11.81
C ARG A 112 8.91 24.45 -10.27
N ASN A 113 7.98 25.05 -9.56
CA ASN A 113 8.06 25.24 -8.11
C ASN A 113 7.54 24.05 -7.30
N PHE A 114 6.99 23.02 -7.94
CA PHE A 114 6.50 21.83 -7.25
C PHE A 114 7.64 20.87 -6.94
N LYS A 115 7.80 20.57 -5.65
CA LYS A 115 8.65 19.46 -5.19
C LYS A 115 7.81 18.23 -5.03
N LEU A 116 8.19 17.16 -5.71
CA LEU A 116 7.55 15.85 -5.59
C LEU A 116 8.16 15.10 -4.41
N ASP A 117 7.32 14.75 -3.45
CA ASP A 117 7.67 13.89 -2.33
C ASP A 117 7.27 12.43 -2.68
N PHE A 118 8.21 11.70 -3.29
CA PHE A 118 7.95 10.33 -3.75
C PHE A 118 7.61 9.37 -2.61
N GLU A 119 8.16 9.56 -1.40
CA GLU A 119 7.81 8.72 -0.26
C GLU A 119 6.34 8.91 0.13
N ARG A 120 5.87 10.15 0.14
CA ARG A 120 4.48 10.47 0.39
C ARG A 120 3.55 9.92 -0.70
N LEU A 121 3.91 10.08 -1.98
CA LEU A 121 3.14 9.55 -3.10
C LEU A 121 3.05 8.01 -3.03
N GLU A 122 4.14 7.34 -2.68
CA GLU A 122 4.16 5.88 -2.50
C GLU A 122 3.23 5.43 -1.36
N LYS A 123 3.24 6.11 -0.23
CA LYS A 123 2.32 5.85 0.90
C LYS A 123 0.85 5.97 0.46
N ILE A 124 0.51 6.96 -0.36
CA ILE A 124 -0.84 7.14 -0.90
C ILE A 124 -1.24 5.96 -1.78
N ILE A 125 -0.33 5.49 -2.67
CA ILE A 125 -0.59 4.34 -3.53
C ILE A 125 -0.76 3.06 -2.72
N ILE A 126 0.09 2.81 -1.73
CA ILE A 126 -0.04 1.66 -0.83
C ILE A 126 -1.40 1.67 -0.14
N SER A 127 -1.80 2.79 0.43
CA SER A 127 -3.11 2.92 1.07
C SER A 127 -4.27 2.67 0.10
N SER A 128 -4.16 3.12 -1.15
CA SER A 128 -5.13 2.81 -2.21
C SER A 128 -5.16 1.31 -2.52
N CYS A 129 -4.01 0.63 -2.59
CA CYS A 129 -3.96 -0.83 -2.78
C CYS A 129 -4.68 -1.57 -1.64
N GLU A 130 -4.44 -1.16 -0.40
CA GLU A 130 -5.11 -1.73 0.77
C GLU A 130 -6.64 -1.59 0.70
N GLN A 131 -7.15 -0.50 0.14
CA GLN A 131 -8.58 -0.26 -0.02
C GLN A 131 -9.19 -1.03 -1.21
N CYS A 132 -8.56 -0.99 -2.37
CA CYS A 132 -9.10 -1.59 -3.60
C CYS A 132 -8.74 -3.07 -3.78
N GLY A 133 -7.76 -3.59 -3.02
CA GLY A 133 -7.36 -5.01 -3.06
C GLY A 133 -6.31 -5.35 -4.11
N ARG A 134 -5.67 -4.38 -4.77
CA ARG A 134 -4.61 -4.65 -5.75
C ARG A 134 -3.46 -5.44 -5.13
N SER A 135 -2.95 -6.42 -5.89
CA SER A 135 -1.79 -7.24 -5.47
C SER A 135 -0.45 -6.57 -5.76
N HIS A 136 -0.41 -5.65 -6.70
CA HIS A 136 0.79 -4.90 -7.07
C HIS A 136 0.50 -3.40 -7.11
N LYS A 137 1.41 -2.60 -6.58
CA LYS A 137 1.26 -1.14 -6.57
C LYS A 137 1.58 -0.54 -7.94
N MET A 138 0.91 0.56 -8.28
CA MET A 138 1.29 1.42 -9.41
C MET A 138 2.70 1.95 -9.19
N GLN A 139 3.55 1.89 -10.23
CA GLN A 139 4.89 2.47 -10.21
C GLN A 139 4.81 3.95 -10.57
N ILE A 140 5.59 4.80 -9.88
CA ILE A 140 5.75 6.23 -10.21
C ILE A 140 7.21 6.51 -10.54
N GLN A 141 7.43 7.28 -11.60
CA GLN A 141 8.76 7.81 -11.97
C GLN A 141 8.68 9.18 -12.61
#